data_4d9094b7fa11e70d7af312abd2ea84c7
#
_entry.id   4d9094b7fa11e70d7af312abd2ea84c7
#
_cell.length_a   1.000
_cell.length_b   1.000
_cell.length_c   1.000
_cell.angle_alpha   90.00
_cell.angle_beta   90.00
_cell.angle_gamma   90.00
#
_symmetry.space_group_name_H-M   'P 1'
#
loop_
_entity.id
_entity.type
_entity.pdbx_description
1 polymer ?
#
loop_
_entity_poly.entity_id
_entity_poly.type
_entity_poly.pdbx_seq_one_letter_code
_entity_poly.pdbx_strand_id
1 'polypeptide(L)'
;VKVEDISTHKMHAEWGEITQENADIINQRSGRLMAVGTTSLRLLESAADNMGQIHPFAQTTDIFISPGYQFKAVDLLMTNFHLPRSTLFMLVSAFSGLDVMQAAYQHAIGTGYRFYSYGDACLLERSTSLEDLNGI
;
A
#
# COMPACT_ATOMS: atom_id res chain seq x y z
N VAL A 1 -8.28 15.66 1.93
CA VAL A 1 -9.64 15.18 2.09
C VAL A 1 -9.84 14.64 3.48
N LYS A 2 -10.88 15.11 4.11
CA LYS A 2 -11.21 14.65 5.45
C LYS A 2 -12.11 13.43 5.34
N VAL A 3 -11.68 12.35 5.97
CA VAL A 3 -12.43 11.09 5.93
C VAL A 3 -13.16 10.94 7.26
N GLU A 4 -14.46 11.13 7.25
CA GLU A 4 -15.28 10.96 8.44
C GLU A 4 -15.86 9.55 8.54
N ASP A 5 -16.19 8.97 7.41
CA ASP A 5 -16.68 7.59 7.32
C ASP A 5 -15.92 6.88 6.21
N ILE A 6 -14.97 6.05 6.63
CA ILE A 6 -14.08 5.35 5.71
C ILE A 6 -14.86 4.45 4.75
N SER A 7 -15.96 3.87 5.22
CA SER A 7 -16.73 2.92 4.41
C SER A 7 -17.39 3.56 3.19
N THR A 8 -17.57 4.88 3.21
CA THR A 8 -18.18 5.59 2.08
C THR A 8 -17.17 6.19 1.12
N HIS A 9 -15.87 6.14 1.47
CA HIS A 9 -14.83 6.72 0.63
C HIS A 9 -14.31 5.70 -0.36
N LYS A 10 -13.93 6.19 -1.54
CA LYS A 10 -13.33 5.38 -2.57
C LYS A 10 -12.01 5.99 -2.99
N MET A 11 -11.03 5.14 -3.28
CA MET A 11 -9.81 5.58 -3.90
C MET A 11 -10.09 5.94 -5.35
N HIS A 12 -9.30 6.88 -5.89
CA HIS A 12 -9.38 7.19 -7.31
C HIS A 12 -9.15 5.93 -8.13
N ALA A 13 -9.99 5.73 -9.14
CA ALA A 13 -9.79 4.65 -10.09
C ALA A 13 -8.62 5.01 -11.00
N GLU A 14 -7.71 4.07 -11.19
CA GLU A 14 -6.53 4.28 -12.03
C GLU A 14 -6.38 3.10 -12.96
N TRP A 15 -6.04 3.39 -14.23
CA TRP A 15 -5.77 2.33 -15.20
C TRP A 15 -4.34 1.86 -15.03
N GLY A 16 -4.14 0.54 -15.10
CA GLY A 16 -2.81 -0.03 -15.02
C GLY A 16 -2.69 -1.28 -15.85
N GLU A 17 -1.45 -1.63 -16.16
CA GLU A 17 -1.18 -2.81 -16.97
C GLU A 17 0.01 -3.57 -16.43
N ILE A 18 -0.14 -4.88 -16.34
CA ILE A 18 0.96 -5.81 -16.11
C ILE A 18 0.92 -6.82 -17.25
N THR A 19 1.97 -6.85 -18.05
CA THR A 19 2.05 -7.79 -19.17
C THR A 19 2.35 -9.19 -18.65
N GLN A 20 2.09 -10.21 -19.49
CA GLN A 20 2.44 -11.59 -19.14
C GLN A 20 3.93 -11.71 -18.84
N GLU A 21 4.77 -11.05 -19.64
CA GLU A 21 6.23 -11.07 -19.42
C GLU A 21 6.59 -10.53 -18.04
N ASN A 22 6.03 -9.38 -17.67
CA ASN A 22 6.33 -8.78 -16.37
C ASN A 22 5.74 -9.61 -15.23
N ALA A 23 4.58 -10.17 -15.41
CA ALA A 23 4.00 -11.06 -14.39
C ALA A 23 4.89 -12.27 -14.15
N ASP A 24 5.42 -12.86 -15.23
CA ASP A 24 6.33 -14.01 -15.11
C ASP A 24 7.61 -13.65 -14.37
N ILE A 25 8.19 -12.48 -14.68
CA ILE A 25 9.38 -12.01 -14.00
C ILE A 25 9.12 -11.85 -12.50
N ILE A 26 8.01 -11.23 -12.14
CA ILE A 26 7.66 -11.02 -10.74
C ILE A 26 7.48 -12.37 -10.03
N ASN A 27 6.78 -13.30 -10.67
CA ASN A 27 6.48 -14.59 -10.06
C ASN A 27 7.72 -15.49 -9.91
N GLN A 28 8.75 -15.23 -10.69
CA GLN A 28 10.00 -16.01 -10.62
C GLN A 28 11.01 -15.43 -9.62
N ARG A 29 10.66 -14.35 -8.96
CA ARG A 29 11.57 -13.71 -8.01
C ARG A 29 11.93 -14.65 -6.86
N SER A 30 13.13 -14.49 -6.34
CA SER A 30 13.59 -15.23 -5.17
C SER A 30 13.58 -14.37 -3.91
N GLY A 31 13.39 -13.07 -4.04
CA GLY A 31 13.41 -12.12 -2.95
C GLY A 31 12.04 -11.52 -2.70
N ARG A 32 12.05 -10.42 -1.93
CA ARG A 32 10.82 -9.69 -1.60
C ARG A 32 10.42 -8.79 -2.76
N LEU A 33 9.12 -8.52 -2.85
CA LEU A 33 8.55 -7.63 -3.85
C LEU A 33 8.32 -6.25 -3.23
N MET A 34 8.96 -5.24 -3.80
CA MET A 34 8.80 -3.87 -3.35
C MET A 34 8.00 -3.08 -4.37
N ALA A 35 6.94 -2.41 -3.91
CA ALA A 35 6.23 -1.44 -4.73
C ALA A 35 6.79 -0.06 -4.45
N VAL A 36 6.96 0.73 -5.50
CA VAL A 36 7.34 2.12 -5.40
C VAL A 36 6.12 2.95 -5.78
N GLY A 37 5.56 3.60 -4.77
CA GLY A 37 4.33 4.36 -4.93
C GLY A 37 3.07 3.54 -4.64
N THR A 38 2.03 4.22 -4.18
CA THR A 38 0.78 3.57 -3.81
C THR A 38 0.00 3.09 -5.03
N THR A 39 0.18 3.73 -6.18
CA THR A 39 -0.44 3.27 -7.42
C THR A 39 0.09 1.90 -7.81
N SER A 40 1.40 1.71 -7.74
CA SER A 40 2.02 0.40 -8.02
C SER A 40 1.55 -0.65 -7.03
N LEU A 41 1.44 -0.30 -5.76
CA LEU A 41 0.94 -1.22 -4.74
C LEU A 41 -0.47 -1.68 -5.07
N ARG A 42 -1.35 -0.74 -5.40
CA ARG A 42 -2.74 -1.07 -5.71
C ARG A 42 -2.84 -1.94 -6.96
N LEU A 43 -2.04 -1.64 -7.97
CA LEU A 43 -2.01 -2.43 -9.20
C LEU A 43 -1.56 -3.88 -8.93
N LEU A 44 -0.47 -4.04 -8.22
CA LEU A 44 0.06 -5.37 -7.91
C LEU A 44 -0.92 -6.19 -7.07
N GLU A 45 -1.52 -5.57 -6.06
CA GLU A 45 -2.47 -6.28 -5.21
C GLU A 45 -3.75 -6.63 -5.97
N SER A 46 -4.17 -5.78 -6.92
CA SER A 46 -5.33 -6.08 -7.76
C SER A 46 -5.07 -7.25 -8.70
N ALA A 47 -3.82 -7.42 -9.14
CA ALA A 47 -3.44 -8.48 -10.06
C ALA A 47 -3.05 -9.77 -9.35
N ALA A 48 -2.93 -9.77 -8.03
CA ALA A 48 -2.49 -10.93 -7.28
C ALA A 48 -3.67 -11.83 -6.93
N ASP A 49 -3.45 -13.14 -7.02
CA ASP A 49 -4.42 -14.12 -6.52
C ASP A 49 -4.14 -14.43 -5.04
N ASN A 50 -4.94 -15.31 -4.45
CA ASN A 50 -4.82 -15.63 -3.03
C ASN A 50 -3.52 -16.38 -2.68
N MET A 51 -2.82 -16.88 -3.69
CA MET A 51 -1.53 -17.55 -3.50
C MET A 51 -0.35 -16.59 -3.68
N GLY A 52 -0.63 -15.31 -3.94
CA GLY A 52 0.42 -14.32 -4.14
C GLY A 52 1.00 -14.30 -5.55
N GLN A 53 0.40 -15.01 -6.48
CA GLN A 53 0.85 -15.01 -7.88
C GLN A 53 0.27 -13.81 -8.60
N ILE A 54 1.10 -13.14 -9.38
CA ILE A 54 0.68 -12.00 -10.18
C ILE A 54 0.22 -12.49 -11.55
N HIS A 55 -0.94 -12.03 -11.98
CA HIS A 55 -1.50 -12.35 -13.27
C HIS A 55 -1.44 -11.14 -14.21
N PRO A 56 -1.45 -11.35 -15.52
CA PRO A 56 -1.57 -10.23 -16.45
C PRO A 56 -2.81 -9.41 -16.12
N PHE A 57 -2.66 -8.10 -16.22
CA PHE A 57 -3.69 -7.18 -15.78
C PHE A 57 -3.69 -5.98 -16.74
N ALA A 58 -4.84 -5.60 -17.24
CA ALA A 58 -4.97 -4.43 -18.11
C ALA A 58 -6.37 -3.88 -17.93
N GLN A 59 -6.57 -3.16 -16.85
CA GLN A 59 -7.86 -2.59 -16.54
C GLN A 59 -7.72 -1.53 -15.46
N THR A 60 -8.82 -0.85 -15.19
CA THR A 60 -8.90 0.13 -14.12
C THR A 60 -9.05 -0.59 -12.78
N THR A 61 -8.31 -0.14 -11.78
CA THR A 61 -8.49 -0.60 -10.42
C THR A 61 -8.97 0.54 -9.54
N ASP A 62 -9.96 0.28 -8.73
CA ASP A 62 -10.45 1.21 -7.71
C ASP A 62 -10.40 0.59 -6.32
N ILE A 63 -9.55 -0.40 -6.14
CA ILE A 63 -9.40 -1.08 -4.86
C ILE A 63 -9.14 -0.08 -3.74
N PHE A 64 -9.87 -0.22 -2.65
CA PHE A 64 -9.71 0.59 -1.45
C PHE A 64 -9.07 -0.27 -0.38
N ILE A 65 -7.83 0.07 -0.01
CA ILE A 65 -7.07 -0.67 0.99
C ILE A 65 -7.14 0.10 2.30
N SER A 66 -7.69 -0.54 3.32
CA SER A 66 -7.84 0.04 4.65
C SER A 66 -7.38 -0.99 5.69
N PRO A 67 -7.18 -0.59 6.95
CA PRO A 67 -6.78 -1.54 7.99
C PRO A 67 -7.68 -2.77 8.01
N GLY A 68 -7.06 -3.95 8.06
CA GLY A 68 -7.74 -5.23 7.93
C GLY A 68 -7.59 -5.89 6.57
N TYR A 69 -7.18 -5.14 5.55
CA TYR A 69 -6.90 -5.74 4.25
C TYR A 69 -5.73 -6.71 4.35
N GLN A 70 -5.86 -7.88 3.76
CA GLN A 70 -4.80 -8.88 3.76
C GLN A 70 -4.01 -8.82 2.47
N PHE A 71 -2.78 -8.37 2.56
CA PHE A 71 -1.90 -8.24 1.39
C PHE A 71 -1.51 -9.61 0.86
N LYS A 72 -1.46 -9.72 -0.46
CA LYS A 72 -1.24 -10.99 -1.14
C LYS A 72 0.17 -11.16 -1.67
N ALA A 73 0.79 -10.09 -2.15
CA ALA A 73 2.04 -10.20 -2.88
C ALA A 73 3.13 -9.21 -2.45
N VAL A 74 2.77 -7.98 -2.13
CA VAL A 74 3.77 -6.93 -1.90
C VAL A 74 4.32 -7.02 -0.48
N ASP A 75 5.64 -6.99 -0.37
CA ASP A 75 6.34 -7.13 0.91
C ASP A 75 6.85 -5.80 1.44
N LEU A 76 7.23 -4.90 0.54
CA LEU A 76 7.79 -3.60 0.89
C LEU A 76 7.11 -2.51 0.08
N LEU A 77 6.99 -1.34 0.68
CA LEU A 77 6.40 -0.19 0.01
C LEU A 77 7.26 1.03 0.26
N MET A 78 7.70 1.68 -0.83
CA MET A 78 8.35 2.98 -0.75
C MET A 78 7.37 4.02 -1.25
N THR A 79 7.05 5.01 -0.41
CA THR A 79 6.08 6.02 -0.77
C THR A 79 6.37 7.31 -0.01
N ASN A 80 5.73 8.38 -0.46
CA ASN A 80 5.81 9.69 0.21
C ASN A 80 5.00 9.67 1.50
N PHE A 81 5.23 10.66 2.35
CA PHE A 81 4.35 10.89 3.49
C PHE A 81 3.03 11.48 3.00
N HIS A 82 1.93 10.94 3.48
CA HIS A 82 0.58 11.36 3.12
C HIS A 82 -0.04 12.11 4.28
N LEU A 83 -1.07 12.91 3.98
CA LEU A 83 -1.79 13.59 5.06
C LEU A 83 -2.44 12.57 5.99
N PRO A 84 -2.37 12.81 7.31
CA PRO A 84 -3.14 12.00 8.26
C PRO A 84 -4.63 12.04 7.91
N ARG A 85 -5.35 10.95 8.18
CA ARG A 85 -6.78 10.79 7.91
C ARG A 85 -7.14 10.80 6.43
N SER A 86 -6.16 10.70 5.54
CA SER A 86 -6.45 10.53 4.12
C SER A 86 -6.66 9.05 3.81
N THR A 87 -7.24 8.78 2.63
CA THR A 87 -7.39 7.40 2.16
C THR A 87 -6.02 6.74 1.96
N LEU A 88 -5.01 7.54 1.59
CA LEU A 88 -3.65 7.03 1.43
C LEU A 88 -3.01 6.72 2.77
N PHE A 89 -3.31 7.48 3.82
CA PHE A 89 -2.86 7.14 5.15
C PHE A 89 -3.48 5.81 5.62
N MET A 90 -4.75 5.58 5.29
CA MET A 90 -5.40 4.30 5.59
C MET A 90 -4.70 3.14 4.89
N LEU A 91 -4.28 3.35 3.65
CA LEU A 91 -3.56 2.33 2.88
C LEU A 91 -2.23 1.98 3.54
N VAL A 92 -1.40 2.96 3.91
CA VAL A 92 -0.11 2.67 4.54
C VAL A 92 -0.30 2.09 5.94
N SER A 93 -1.36 2.46 6.64
CA SER A 93 -1.69 1.87 7.95
C SER A 93 -2.10 0.41 7.80
N ALA A 94 -2.83 0.07 6.75
CA ALA A 94 -3.15 -1.31 6.45
C ALA A 94 -1.89 -2.13 6.17
N PHE A 95 -0.91 -1.49 5.51
CA PHE A 95 0.31 -2.18 5.11
C PHE A 95 1.24 -2.47 6.30
N SER A 96 1.50 -1.48 7.15
CA SER A 96 2.50 -1.58 8.21
C SER A 96 1.92 -1.59 9.61
N GLY A 97 0.62 -1.44 9.77
CA GLY A 97 -0.02 -1.36 11.08
C GLY A 97 -0.33 0.07 11.47
N LEU A 98 -1.53 0.28 12.00
CA LEU A 98 -2.00 1.62 12.34
C LEU A 98 -1.14 2.26 13.42
N ASP A 99 -0.81 1.51 14.48
CA ASP A 99 -0.02 2.04 15.58
C ASP A 99 1.38 2.45 15.12
N VAL A 100 2.00 1.63 14.29
CA VAL A 100 3.32 1.90 13.74
C VAL A 100 3.28 3.17 12.91
N MET A 101 2.26 3.32 12.06
CA MET A 101 2.17 4.49 11.19
C MET A 101 1.82 5.75 11.95
N GLN A 102 0.99 5.66 12.98
CA GLN A 102 0.71 6.81 13.82
C GLN A 102 1.97 7.31 14.52
N ALA A 103 2.77 6.41 15.06
CA ALA A 103 4.02 6.78 15.72
C ALA A 103 5.02 7.37 14.73
N ALA A 104 5.16 6.76 13.56
CA ALA A 104 6.06 7.24 12.53
C ALA A 104 5.67 8.64 12.02
N TYR A 105 4.38 8.87 11.83
CA TYR A 105 3.89 10.15 11.36
C TYR A 105 4.02 11.24 12.42
N GLN A 106 3.81 10.91 13.69
CA GLN A 106 4.06 11.88 14.76
C GLN A 106 5.52 12.28 14.80
N HIS A 107 6.41 11.31 14.63
CA HIS A 107 7.85 11.60 14.55
C HIS A 107 8.15 12.50 13.34
N ALA A 108 7.60 12.18 12.18
CA ALA A 108 7.85 12.97 10.97
C ALA A 108 7.35 14.39 11.11
N ILE A 109 6.15 14.59 11.66
CA ILE A 109 5.60 15.92 11.88
C ILE A 109 6.47 16.69 12.88
N GLY A 110 6.86 16.04 13.97
CA GLY A 110 7.64 16.69 15.02
C GLY A 110 9.05 17.07 14.61
N THR A 111 9.62 16.38 13.61
CA THR A 111 10.98 16.63 13.14
C THR A 111 11.04 17.40 11.83
N GLY A 112 9.90 17.79 11.26
CA GLY A 112 9.87 18.65 10.08
C GLY A 112 10.04 17.92 8.75
N TYR A 113 9.72 16.65 8.67
CA TYR A 113 9.75 15.94 7.39
C TYR A 113 8.74 16.53 6.43
N ARG A 114 9.08 16.50 5.15
CA ARG A 114 8.23 17.06 4.10
C ARG A 114 7.28 16.02 3.57
N PHE A 115 6.08 16.45 3.27
CA PHE A 115 4.98 15.59 2.85
C PHE A 115 4.73 15.72 1.35
N TYR A 116 3.93 14.80 0.80
CA TYR A 116 3.63 14.71 -0.63
C TYR A 116 4.90 14.45 -1.43
N SER A 117 5.03 15.10 -2.58
CA SER A 117 6.16 14.92 -3.47
C SER A 117 7.32 15.88 -3.20
N TYR A 118 7.42 16.42 -1.99
CA TYR A 118 8.44 17.42 -1.66
C TYR A 118 9.79 16.85 -1.23
N GLY A 119 9.99 15.57 -1.37
CA GLY A 119 11.30 14.99 -1.25
C GLY A 119 11.49 13.96 -0.15
N ASP A 120 10.65 13.95 0.86
CA ASP A 120 10.77 12.96 1.93
C ASP A 120 9.86 11.76 1.65
N ALA A 121 10.38 10.57 1.91
CA ALA A 121 9.67 9.34 1.64
C ALA A 121 9.89 8.38 2.81
N CYS A 122 9.09 7.34 2.85
CA CYS A 122 9.25 6.27 3.81
C CYS A 122 9.34 4.92 3.09
N LEU A 123 10.13 4.03 3.69
CA LEU A 123 10.20 2.65 3.26
C LEU A 123 9.51 1.82 4.34
N LEU A 124 8.46 1.12 3.94
CA LEU A 124 7.61 0.40 4.86
C LEU A 124 7.71 -1.10 4.63
N GLU A 125 7.69 -1.86 5.71
CA GLU A 125 7.58 -3.32 5.64
C GLU A 125 6.14 -3.72 5.94
N ARG A 126 5.68 -4.76 5.22
CA ARG A 126 4.37 -5.32 5.49
C ARG A 126 4.36 -5.90 6.91
N SER A 127 3.32 -5.60 7.67
CA SER A 127 3.18 -6.14 9.00
C SER A 127 3.03 -7.65 8.95
N THR A 128 3.80 -8.34 9.79
CA THR A 128 3.74 -9.79 9.90
C THR A 128 3.39 -10.24 11.31
N SER A 129 3.09 -9.30 12.20
CA SER A 129 2.70 -9.68 13.56
C SER A 129 1.34 -10.37 13.52
N LEU A 130 1.15 -11.30 14.42
CA LEU A 130 -0.10 -12.03 14.49
C LEU A 130 -1.27 -11.11 14.80
N GLU A 131 -1.04 -10.12 15.66
CA GLU A 131 -2.08 -9.14 15.98
C GLU A 131 -2.52 -8.37 14.75
N ASP A 132 -1.57 -7.88 13.96
CA ASP A 132 -1.88 -7.12 12.77
C ASP A 132 -2.58 -7.99 11.73
N LEU A 133 -2.12 -9.22 11.57
CA LEU A 133 -2.71 -10.14 10.59
C LEU A 133 -4.14 -10.50 10.93
N ASN A 134 -4.46 -10.57 12.21
CA ASN A 134 -5.79 -10.95 12.67
C ASN A 134 -6.69 -9.74 12.91
N GLY A 135 -6.20 -8.54 12.69
CA GLY A 135 -6.98 -7.34 12.93
C GLY A 135 -7.21 -7.04 14.39
N ILE A 136 -6.36 -7.53 15.22
CA ILE A 136 -6.45 -7.34 16.67
C ILE A 136 -5.64 -6.15 17.09
#